data_fcee80a94014aab927737560210b5fcd
#
_entry.id   fcee80a94014aab927737560210b5fcd
#
_cell.length_a   1.000
_cell.length_b   1.000
_cell.length_c   1.000
_cell.angle_alpha   90.00
_cell.angle_beta   90.00
_cell.angle_gamma   90.00
#
_symmetry.space_group_name_H-M   'P 1'
#
loop_
_entity.id
_entity.type
_entity.pdbx_description
1 polymer ?
#
loop_
_entity_poly.entity_id
_entity_poly.type
_entity_poly.pdbx_seq_one_letter_code
_entity_poly.pdbx_strand_id
1 'polypeptide(L)'
;ELDKRKIRDRIAELQKEIAAMDVERKTQRARRQAHQGLASVALVGYTNAGKSTLMRALTGSEVLVANKLFATLDTTVRTLYPESVPRVLVSDTVGFIKNLPHGLVASFKSTLEEALDASLLLHVIDASDPGFERQIETTEEVLKEIDALDVPRFRIFNKIDHVGDAAVQAEHEAVLRTAYPDCIVMSARRPDDVAKL
;
A
#
# COMPACT_ATOMS: atom_id res chain seq x y z
N GLU A 1 23.03 -23.36 26.08
CA GLU A 1 23.63 -23.56 24.74
C GLU A 1 22.70 -24.31 23.78
N LEU A 2 22.01 -25.35 24.20
CA LEU A 2 21.07 -26.13 23.39
C LEU A 2 19.91 -25.26 22.83
N ASP A 3 19.36 -24.33 23.62
CA ASP A 3 18.25 -23.47 23.21
C ASP A 3 18.69 -22.44 22.19
N LYS A 4 19.88 -21.86 22.32
CA LYS A 4 20.44 -20.91 21.35
C LYS A 4 20.72 -21.58 20.01
N ARG A 5 21.08 -22.85 19.99
CA ARG A 5 21.28 -23.63 18.77
C ARG A 5 19.95 -23.88 18.05
N LYS A 6 18.94 -24.37 18.80
CA LYS A 6 17.59 -24.59 18.25
C LYS A 6 16.97 -23.31 17.64
N ILE A 7 17.16 -22.16 18.31
CA ILE A 7 16.67 -20.87 17.80
C ILE A 7 17.40 -20.50 16.50
N ARG A 8 18.72 -20.67 16.43
CA ARG A 8 19.50 -20.39 15.21
C ARG A 8 19.09 -21.31 14.04
N ASP A 9 18.91 -22.60 14.33
CA ASP A 9 18.48 -23.57 13.33
C ASP A 9 17.08 -23.23 12.80
N ARG A 10 16.16 -22.79 13.67
CA ARG A 10 14.82 -22.35 13.27
C ARG A 10 14.83 -21.06 12.46
N ILE A 11 15.70 -20.09 12.82
CA ILE A 11 15.89 -18.87 12.04
C ILE A 11 16.42 -19.20 10.64
N ALA A 12 17.41 -20.08 10.53
CA ALA A 12 17.96 -20.49 9.24
C ALA A 12 16.93 -21.22 8.37
N GLU A 13 16.09 -22.06 8.96
CA GLU A 13 14.99 -22.74 8.28
C GLU A 13 13.96 -21.74 7.75
N LEU A 14 13.50 -20.81 8.59
CA LEU A 14 12.56 -19.75 8.19
C LEU A 14 13.13 -18.84 7.10
N GLN A 15 14.39 -18.48 7.17
CA GLN A 15 15.07 -17.72 6.11
C GLN A 15 15.08 -18.47 4.77
N LYS A 16 15.27 -19.79 4.81
CA LYS A 16 15.22 -20.63 3.62
C LYS A 16 13.82 -20.73 3.03
N GLU A 17 12.80 -20.83 3.90
CA GLU A 17 11.40 -20.81 3.47
C GLU A 17 11.04 -19.47 2.81
N ILE A 18 11.43 -18.35 3.42
CA ILE A 18 11.23 -17.00 2.86
C ILE A 18 11.89 -16.88 1.49
N ALA A 19 13.14 -17.32 1.34
CA ALA A 19 13.85 -17.28 0.06
C ALA A 19 13.15 -18.12 -1.02
N ALA A 20 12.60 -19.28 -0.67
CA ALA A 20 11.83 -20.11 -1.59
C ALA A 20 10.53 -19.42 -2.04
N MET A 21 9.81 -18.78 -1.11
CA MET A 21 8.61 -18.00 -1.40
C MET A 21 8.92 -16.81 -2.32
N ASP A 22 10.06 -16.15 -2.15
CA ASP A 22 10.49 -15.03 -3.01
C ASP A 22 10.73 -15.49 -4.46
N VAL A 23 11.34 -16.65 -4.65
CA VAL A 23 11.54 -17.22 -5.99
C VAL A 23 10.19 -17.52 -6.65
N GLU A 24 9.26 -18.11 -5.91
CA GLU A 24 7.92 -18.42 -6.42
C GLU A 24 7.16 -17.14 -6.81
N ARG A 25 7.18 -16.11 -5.96
CA ARG A 25 6.59 -14.80 -6.24
C ARG A 25 7.18 -14.13 -7.48
N LYS A 26 8.51 -14.15 -7.64
CA LYS A 26 9.19 -13.63 -8.84
C LYS A 26 8.74 -14.36 -10.10
N THR A 27 8.60 -15.67 -10.03
CA THR A 27 8.12 -16.49 -11.15
C THR A 27 6.67 -16.17 -11.51
N GLN A 28 5.80 -16.01 -10.52
CA GLN A 28 4.40 -15.62 -10.72
C GLN A 28 4.28 -14.22 -11.33
N ARG A 29 5.13 -13.26 -10.90
CA ARG A 29 5.19 -11.91 -11.48
C ARG A 29 5.64 -11.92 -12.92
N ALA A 30 6.74 -12.61 -13.23
CA ALA A 30 7.24 -12.73 -14.58
C ALA A 30 6.18 -13.32 -15.53
N ARG A 31 5.41 -14.29 -15.06
CA ARG A 31 4.27 -14.84 -15.80
C ARG A 31 3.15 -13.82 -16.00
N ARG A 32 2.81 -13.00 -14.99
CA ARG A 32 1.79 -11.94 -15.11
C ARG A 32 2.23 -10.85 -16.10
N GLN A 33 3.47 -10.41 -16.05
CA GLN A 33 4.02 -9.41 -16.97
C GLN A 33 4.16 -9.95 -18.40
N ALA A 34 4.62 -11.19 -18.57
CA ALA A 34 4.83 -11.79 -19.89
C ALA A 34 3.52 -12.13 -20.60
N HIS A 35 2.46 -12.47 -19.88
CA HIS A 35 1.22 -12.94 -20.50
C HIS A 35 0.17 -11.87 -20.75
N GLN A 36 0.23 -10.67 -20.16
CA GLN A 36 -0.94 -9.80 -20.20
C GLN A 36 -0.70 -8.32 -20.50
N GLY A 37 0.51 -7.77 -20.40
CA GLY A 37 0.72 -6.31 -20.58
C GLY A 37 -0.23 -5.46 -19.72
N LEU A 38 -0.66 -5.99 -18.55
CA LEU A 38 -1.66 -5.37 -17.70
C LEU A 38 -1.04 -4.23 -16.91
N ALA A 39 -1.70 -3.09 -16.92
CA ALA A 39 -1.38 -2.00 -16.02
C ALA A 39 -1.62 -2.46 -14.57
N SER A 40 -0.66 -2.16 -13.70
CA SER A 40 -0.76 -2.50 -12.28
C SER A 40 -0.66 -1.24 -11.42
N VAL A 41 -1.51 -1.16 -10.42
CA VAL A 41 -1.59 -0.07 -9.45
C VAL A 41 -1.32 -0.65 -8.07
N ALA A 42 -0.35 -0.11 -7.35
CA ALA A 42 -0.07 -0.55 -5.98
C ALA A 42 -0.48 0.52 -4.96
N LEU A 43 -1.17 0.09 -3.91
CA LEU A 43 -1.52 0.94 -2.78
C LEU A 43 -0.37 0.97 -1.79
N VAL A 44 0.22 2.12 -1.57
CA VAL A 44 1.30 2.34 -0.60
C VAL A 44 0.89 3.40 0.43
N GLY A 45 1.52 3.41 1.58
CA GLY A 45 1.28 4.41 2.59
C GLY A 45 1.41 3.88 4.01
N TYR A 46 1.28 4.77 4.96
CA TYR A 46 1.42 4.45 6.38
C TYR A 46 0.39 3.41 6.83
N THR A 47 0.72 2.68 7.91
CA THR A 47 -0.24 1.74 8.48
C THR A 47 -1.53 2.44 8.91
N ASN A 48 -2.66 1.77 8.77
CA ASN A 48 -4.00 2.31 9.07
C ASN A 48 -4.44 3.55 8.25
N ALA A 49 -3.76 3.90 7.15
CA ALA A 49 -4.20 5.00 6.26
C ALA A 49 -5.48 4.65 5.46
N GLY A 50 -5.91 3.39 5.47
CA GLY A 50 -7.14 2.94 4.79
C GLY A 50 -6.90 2.26 3.45
N LYS A 51 -5.68 1.75 3.19
CA LYS A 51 -5.33 1.03 1.95
C LYS A 51 -6.25 -0.16 1.67
N SER A 52 -6.41 -1.05 2.64
CA SER A 52 -7.28 -2.24 2.49
C SER A 52 -8.75 -1.88 2.33
N THR A 53 -9.21 -0.78 2.94
CA THR A 53 -10.56 -0.24 2.72
C THR A 53 -10.71 0.25 1.28
N LEU A 54 -9.74 1.00 0.78
CA LEU A 54 -9.71 1.48 -0.59
C LEU A 54 -9.63 0.32 -1.59
N MET A 55 -8.76 -0.67 -1.32
CA MET A 55 -8.67 -1.90 -2.11
C MET A 55 -10.02 -2.59 -2.28
N ARG A 56 -10.74 -2.76 -1.17
CA ARG A 56 -12.09 -3.35 -1.17
C ARG A 56 -13.07 -2.53 -2.01
N ALA A 57 -13.03 -1.21 -1.88
CA ALA A 57 -13.90 -0.32 -2.65
C ALA A 57 -13.59 -0.37 -4.16
N LEU A 58 -12.31 -0.44 -4.53
CA LEU A 58 -11.87 -0.48 -5.93
C LEU A 58 -12.08 -1.84 -6.60
N THR A 59 -12.11 -2.94 -5.85
CA THR A 59 -12.14 -4.30 -6.42
C THR A 59 -13.43 -5.06 -6.14
N GLY A 60 -14.33 -4.50 -5.33
CA GLY A 60 -15.56 -5.17 -4.91
C GLY A 60 -15.34 -6.46 -4.09
N SER A 61 -14.11 -6.73 -3.67
CA SER A 61 -13.73 -7.97 -3.00
C SER A 61 -13.82 -7.84 -1.48
N GLU A 62 -14.16 -8.93 -0.79
CA GLU A 62 -14.09 -9.02 0.67
C GLU A 62 -12.62 -9.17 1.10
N VAL A 63 -11.95 -8.05 1.35
CA VAL A 63 -10.63 -8.00 2.00
C VAL A 63 -10.84 -7.82 3.49
N LEU A 64 -10.09 -8.55 4.31
CA LEU A 64 -10.09 -8.35 5.77
C LEU A 64 -9.59 -6.93 6.09
N VAL A 65 -10.51 -6.07 6.48
CA VAL A 65 -10.21 -4.73 6.96
C VAL A 65 -10.17 -4.77 8.48
N ALA A 66 -8.98 -4.61 9.04
CA ALA A 66 -8.80 -4.52 10.47
C ALA A 66 -8.11 -3.21 10.85
N ASN A 67 -8.64 -2.53 11.87
CA ASN A 67 -8.00 -1.34 12.45
C ASN A 67 -6.82 -1.75 13.35
N LYS A 68 -5.84 -2.43 12.78
CA LYS A 68 -4.63 -2.93 13.47
C LYS A 68 -3.40 -2.54 12.67
N LEU A 69 -2.30 -2.37 13.38
CA LEU A 69 -0.98 -2.25 12.75
C LEU A 69 -0.71 -3.51 11.95
N PHE A 70 -0.20 -3.36 10.73
CA PHE A 70 0.09 -4.48 9.81
C PHE A 70 -1.11 -5.40 9.55
N ALA A 71 -2.29 -4.82 9.31
CA ALA A 71 -3.48 -5.61 8.95
C ALA A 71 -3.26 -6.44 7.69
N THR A 72 -2.46 -5.94 6.76
CA THR A 72 -2.03 -6.63 5.54
C THR A 72 -0.56 -7.03 5.71
N LEU A 73 -0.29 -8.32 5.80
CA LEU A 73 1.06 -8.89 5.88
C LEU A 73 1.51 -9.50 4.55
N ASP A 74 0.57 -9.90 3.72
CA ASP A 74 0.83 -10.47 2.41
C ASP A 74 0.14 -9.64 1.33
N THR A 75 0.80 -9.48 0.18
CA THR A 75 0.28 -8.67 -0.92
C THR A 75 -0.95 -9.35 -1.51
N THR A 76 -2.05 -8.64 -1.54
CA THR A 76 -3.28 -9.08 -2.19
C THR A 76 -3.41 -8.37 -3.53
N VAL A 77 -3.50 -9.14 -4.63
CA VAL A 77 -3.69 -8.60 -5.99
C VAL A 77 -5.09 -8.96 -6.47
N ARG A 78 -5.83 -7.97 -6.98
CA ARG A 78 -7.19 -8.12 -7.52
C ARG A 78 -7.35 -7.28 -8.78
N THR A 79 -8.34 -7.62 -9.57
CA THR A 79 -8.75 -6.80 -10.73
C THR A 79 -9.60 -5.63 -10.27
N LEU A 80 -9.44 -4.48 -10.90
CA LEU A 80 -10.32 -3.32 -10.71
C LEU A 80 -11.77 -3.70 -11.04
N TYR A 81 -12.74 -3.21 -10.27
CA TYR A 81 -14.17 -3.40 -10.52
C TYR A 81 -14.90 -2.05 -10.56
N PRO A 82 -15.76 -1.80 -11.58
CA PRO A 82 -16.01 -2.66 -12.73
C PRO A 82 -14.78 -2.86 -13.60
N GLU A 83 -14.69 -4.01 -14.31
CA GLU A 83 -13.52 -4.33 -15.14
C GLU A 83 -13.27 -3.24 -16.18
N SER A 84 -12.06 -2.72 -16.22
CA SER A 84 -11.59 -1.75 -17.22
C SER A 84 -11.03 -2.46 -18.46
N VAL A 85 -10.99 -1.74 -19.58
CA VAL A 85 -10.34 -2.21 -20.81
C VAL A 85 -9.27 -1.18 -21.20
N PRO A 86 -7.97 -1.51 -21.13
CA PRO A 86 -7.38 -2.79 -20.68
C PRO A 86 -7.61 -3.04 -19.19
N ARG A 87 -7.50 -4.30 -18.77
CA ARG A 87 -7.62 -4.67 -17.36
C ARG A 87 -6.54 -4.02 -16.51
N VAL A 88 -6.91 -3.54 -15.35
CA VAL A 88 -6.01 -2.98 -14.34
C VAL A 88 -6.00 -3.89 -13.12
N LEU A 89 -4.81 -4.24 -12.65
CA LEU A 89 -4.61 -4.95 -11.40
C LEU A 89 -4.35 -3.95 -10.27
N VAL A 90 -4.97 -4.18 -9.13
CA VAL A 90 -4.74 -3.39 -7.92
C VAL A 90 -4.13 -4.30 -6.87
N SER A 91 -3.04 -3.87 -6.25
CA SER A 91 -2.36 -4.58 -5.17
C SER A 91 -2.38 -3.77 -3.87
N ASP A 92 -2.74 -4.43 -2.77
CA ASP A 92 -2.59 -3.88 -1.41
C ASP A 92 -1.23 -4.31 -0.86
N THR A 93 -0.49 -3.40 -0.29
CA THR A 93 0.83 -3.66 0.29
C THR A 93 0.80 -3.52 1.81
N VAL A 94 1.86 -4.01 2.46
CA VAL A 94 2.05 -3.83 3.90
C VAL A 94 2.11 -2.34 4.25
N GLY A 95 1.44 -1.94 5.35
CA GLY A 95 1.49 -0.56 5.83
C GLY A 95 2.86 -0.20 6.43
N PHE A 96 3.38 0.97 6.08
CA PHE A 96 4.65 1.45 6.62
C PHE A 96 4.48 2.01 8.03
N ILE A 97 5.53 1.92 8.82
CA ILE A 97 5.64 2.51 10.16
C ILE A 97 6.97 3.24 10.29
N LYS A 98 7.01 4.19 11.22
CA LYS A 98 8.24 4.89 11.59
C LYS A 98 9.24 3.89 12.18
N ASN A 99 10.52 4.06 11.81
CA ASN A 99 11.62 3.21 12.28
C ASN A 99 11.37 1.72 12.01
N LEU A 100 10.93 1.37 10.81
CA LEU A 100 10.84 -0.03 10.41
C LEU A 100 12.24 -0.66 10.56
N PRO A 101 12.42 -1.69 11.41
CA PRO A 101 13.74 -2.31 11.58
C PRO A 101 14.26 -2.82 10.24
N HIS A 102 15.54 -2.56 9.92
CA HIS A 102 16.14 -2.98 8.65
C HIS A 102 15.97 -4.49 8.37
N GLY A 103 15.96 -5.33 9.42
CA GLY A 103 15.64 -6.76 9.28
C GLY A 103 14.21 -7.04 8.82
N LEU A 104 13.25 -6.19 9.18
CA LEU A 104 11.86 -6.28 8.69
C LEU A 104 11.72 -5.72 7.27
N VAL A 105 12.47 -4.69 6.90
CA VAL A 105 12.51 -4.20 5.50
C VAL A 105 12.94 -5.33 4.57
N ALA A 106 14.00 -6.06 4.94
CA ALA A 106 14.44 -7.22 4.17
C ALA A 106 13.38 -8.33 4.07
N SER A 107 12.62 -8.58 5.16
CA SER A 107 11.55 -9.58 5.19
C SER A 107 10.30 -9.13 4.40
N PHE A 108 10.02 -7.82 4.35
CA PHE A 108 8.93 -7.25 3.56
C PHE A 108 9.35 -6.88 2.13
N LYS A 109 10.63 -7.02 1.79
CA LYS A 109 11.14 -6.65 0.47
C LYS A 109 10.31 -7.28 -0.65
N SER A 110 9.95 -8.55 -0.53
CA SER A 110 9.15 -9.25 -1.53
C SER A 110 7.71 -8.72 -1.66
N THR A 111 7.10 -8.25 -0.57
CA THR A 111 5.78 -7.61 -0.59
C THR A 111 5.87 -6.18 -1.12
N LEU A 112 6.98 -5.49 -0.88
CA LEU A 112 7.24 -4.15 -1.38
C LEU A 112 7.70 -4.13 -2.85
N GLU A 113 8.25 -5.24 -3.35
CA GLU A 113 8.60 -5.38 -4.77
C GLU A 113 7.37 -5.27 -5.70
N GLU A 114 6.15 -5.54 -5.22
CA GLU A 114 4.93 -5.24 -5.97
C GLU A 114 4.78 -3.72 -6.24
N ALA A 115 5.30 -2.87 -5.35
CA ALA A 115 5.33 -1.43 -5.58
C ALA A 115 6.34 -1.04 -6.65
N LEU A 116 7.48 -1.74 -6.74
CA LEU A 116 8.49 -1.53 -7.79
C LEU A 116 7.97 -1.88 -9.19
N ASP A 117 7.18 -2.96 -9.28
CA ASP A 117 6.66 -3.47 -10.54
C ASP A 117 5.35 -2.78 -10.96
N ALA A 118 4.84 -1.85 -10.14
CA ALA A 118 3.61 -1.14 -10.44
C ALA A 118 3.81 -0.06 -11.51
N SER A 119 2.80 0.12 -12.35
CA SER A 119 2.75 1.22 -13.33
C SER A 119 2.46 2.56 -12.65
N LEU A 120 1.77 2.51 -11.50
CA LEU A 120 1.37 3.67 -10.71
C LEU A 120 1.28 3.29 -9.22
N LEU A 121 1.76 4.16 -8.35
CA LEU A 121 1.55 4.07 -6.91
C LEU A 121 0.41 5.01 -6.47
N LEU A 122 -0.55 4.50 -5.75
CA LEU A 122 -1.52 5.29 -5.01
C LEU A 122 -1.04 5.43 -3.57
N HIS A 123 -0.48 6.59 -3.25
CA HIS A 123 -0.01 6.90 -1.90
C HIS A 123 -1.20 7.34 -1.03
N VAL A 124 -1.70 6.43 -0.24
CA VAL A 124 -2.87 6.62 0.64
C VAL A 124 -2.42 7.24 1.96
N ILE A 125 -2.99 8.39 2.29
CA ILE A 125 -2.65 9.23 3.45
C ILE A 125 -3.92 9.44 4.28
N ASP A 126 -3.83 9.34 5.59
CA ASP A 126 -4.93 9.65 6.50
C ASP A 126 -5.05 11.16 6.69
N ALA A 127 -6.02 11.80 6.02
CA ALA A 127 -6.24 13.24 6.10
C ALA A 127 -6.71 13.71 7.49
N SER A 128 -7.20 12.81 8.32
CA SER A 128 -7.68 13.12 9.67
C SER A 128 -6.59 13.08 10.75
N ASP A 129 -5.43 12.52 10.41
CA ASP A 129 -4.30 12.44 11.34
C ASP A 129 -3.49 13.75 11.30
N PRO A 130 -3.35 14.49 12.41
CA PRO A 130 -2.58 15.73 12.44
C PRO A 130 -1.08 15.52 12.13
N GLY A 131 -0.58 14.29 12.20
CA GLY A 131 0.78 13.91 11.88
C GLY A 131 0.98 13.38 10.46
N PHE A 132 0.03 13.56 9.54
CA PHE A 132 0.05 12.98 8.20
C PHE A 132 1.30 13.37 7.39
N GLU A 133 1.85 14.56 7.57
CA GLU A 133 3.07 14.99 6.89
C GLU A 133 4.27 14.09 7.23
N ARG A 134 4.43 13.72 8.50
CA ARG A 134 5.47 12.78 8.94
C ARG A 134 5.23 11.38 8.38
N GLN A 135 3.97 11.00 8.19
CA GLN A 135 3.63 9.71 7.57
C GLN A 135 3.98 9.71 6.07
N ILE A 136 3.83 10.84 5.39
CA ILE A 136 4.28 11.03 4.01
C ILE A 136 5.81 10.86 3.95
N GLU A 137 6.56 11.57 4.80
CA GLU A 137 8.02 11.45 4.86
C GLU A 137 8.46 10.01 5.09
N THR A 138 7.87 9.33 6.09
CA THR A 138 8.18 7.92 6.39
C THR A 138 7.91 7.02 5.19
N THR A 139 6.82 7.24 4.46
CA THR A 139 6.48 6.46 3.25
C THR A 139 7.52 6.70 2.15
N GLU A 140 7.93 7.95 1.95
CA GLU A 140 8.93 8.32 0.95
C GLU A 140 10.31 7.75 1.29
N GLU A 141 10.71 7.73 2.55
CA GLU A 141 11.93 7.08 3.03
C GLU A 141 11.94 5.58 2.68
N VAL A 142 10.85 4.86 2.97
CA VAL A 142 10.74 3.43 2.65
C VAL A 142 10.75 3.21 1.13
N LEU A 143 10.04 4.03 0.35
CA LEU A 143 10.06 3.94 -1.12
C LEU A 143 11.47 4.18 -1.68
N LYS A 144 12.25 5.06 -1.05
CA LYS A 144 13.66 5.30 -1.39
C LYS A 144 14.52 4.07 -1.08
N GLU A 145 14.34 3.44 0.08
CA GLU A 145 15.11 2.25 0.46
C GLU A 145 14.89 1.06 -0.47
N ILE A 146 13.74 0.98 -1.12
CA ILE A 146 13.41 -0.07 -2.08
C ILE A 146 13.58 0.34 -3.55
N ASP A 147 14.17 1.50 -3.82
CA ASP A 147 14.38 2.05 -5.18
C ASP A 147 13.08 2.28 -5.97
N ALA A 148 11.97 2.60 -5.29
CA ALA A 148 10.65 2.83 -5.90
C ALA A 148 10.30 4.31 -6.12
N LEU A 149 11.25 5.24 -5.95
CA LEU A 149 11.00 6.68 -6.09
C LEU A 149 10.66 7.09 -7.52
N ASP A 150 11.17 6.38 -8.52
CA ASP A 150 10.95 6.68 -9.94
C ASP A 150 9.59 6.19 -10.45
N VAL A 151 8.88 5.37 -9.68
CA VAL A 151 7.53 4.93 -10.03
C VAL A 151 6.57 6.12 -9.90
N PRO A 152 5.76 6.41 -10.94
CA PRO A 152 4.76 7.49 -10.88
C PRO A 152 3.86 7.34 -9.65
N ARG A 153 3.57 8.44 -8.96
CA ARG A 153 2.78 8.43 -7.72
C ARG A 153 1.66 9.43 -7.76
N PHE A 154 0.52 9.02 -7.21
CA PHE A 154 -0.63 9.87 -6.98
C PHE A 154 -0.98 9.88 -5.49
N ARG A 155 -1.14 11.08 -4.89
CA ARG A 155 -1.48 11.20 -3.47
C ARG A 155 -2.98 11.17 -3.27
N ILE A 156 -3.44 10.30 -2.37
CA ILE A 156 -4.84 10.18 -1.97
C ILE A 156 -4.96 10.51 -0.49
N PHE A 157 -5.53 11.66 -0.19
CA PHE A 157 -5.90 12.05 1.17
C PHE A 157 -7.24 11.42 1.52
N ASN A 158 -7.16 10.29 2.20
CA ASN A 158 -8.29 9.47 2.60
C ASN A 158 -8.83 9.88 3.96
N LYS A 159 -10.03 9.40 4.33
CA LYS A 159 -10.71 9.62 5.59
C LYS A 159 -11.10 11.08 5.86
N ILE A 160 -11.38 11.84 4.82
CA ILE A 160 -11.89 13.21 4.99
C ILE A 160 -13.20 13.25 5.79
N ASP A 161 -13.96 12.16 5.79
CA ASP A 161 -15.17 11.96 6.60
C ASP A 161 -14.94 11.95 8.11
N HIS A 162 -13.68 11.81 8.56
CA HIS A 162 -13.30 11.90 9.97
C HIS A 162 -12.87 13.32 10.37
N VAL A 163 -12.81 14.27 9.43
CA VAL A 163 -12.41 15.67 9.68
C VAL A 163 -13.68 16.49 9.89
N GLY A 164 -14.06 16.72 11.15
CA GLY A 164 -15.13 17.64 11.52
C GLY A 164 -16.44 17.50 10.74
N ASP A 165 -17.17 18.59 10.61
CA ASP A 165 -18.38 18.66 9.77
C ASP A 165 -18.08 19.00 8.31
N ALA A 166 -19.11 19.11 7.48
CA ALA A 166 -18.97 19.34 6.04
C ALA A 166 -18.24 20.66 5.70
N ALA A 167 -18.39 21.70 6.52
CA ALA A 167 -17.73 22.99 6.30
C ALA A 167 -16.22 22.86 6.60
N VAL A 168 -15.86 22.20 7.69
CA VAL A 168 -14.48 21.91 8.07
C VAL A 168 -13.81 20.99 7.05
N GLN A 169 -14.54 19.97 6.54
CA GLN A 169 -14.04 19.10 5.49
C GLN A 169 -13.70 19.88 4.22
N ALA A 170 -14.59 20.78 3.78
CA ALA A 170 -14.38 21.59 2.59
C ALA A 170 -13.17 22.53 2.74
N GLU A 171 -13.00 23.16 3.91
CA GLU A 171 -11.84 24.00 4.21
C GLU A 171 -10.54 23.17 4.20
N HIS A 172 -10.55 22.03 4.87
CA HIS A 172 -9.41 21.12 4.93
C HIS A 172 -9.02 20.59 3.53
N GLU A 173 -10.02 20.24 2.72
CA GLU A 173 -9.80 19.84 1.31
C GLU A 173 -9.14 20.98 0.51
N ALA A 174 -9.59 22.23 0.68
CA ALA A 174 -9.02 23.38 -0.02
C ALA A 174 -7.54 23.59 0.37
N VAL A 175 -7.21 23.45 1.65
CA VAL A 175 -5.82 23.52 2.16
C VAL A 175 -4.96 22.42 1.55
N LEU A 176 -5.45 21.17 1.56
CA LEU A 176 -4.73 20.02 1.00
C LEU A 176 -4.47 20.18 -0.50
N ARG A 177 -5.48 20.63 -1.28
CA ARG A 177 -5.33 20.86 -2.72
C ARG A 177 -4.37 22.01 -3.05
N THR A 178 -4.27 23.00 -2.15
CA THR A 178 -3.31 24.10 -2.30
C THR A 178 -1.89 23.61 -2.04
N ALA A 179 -1.69 22.82 -0.99
CA ALA A 179 -0.38 22.28 -0.62
C ALA A 179 0.09 21.14 -1.56
N TYR A 180 -0.85 20.37 -2.09
CA TYR A 180 -0.63 19.20 -2.95
C TYR A 180 -1.54 19.25 -4.18
N PRO A 181 -1.21 20.05 -5.23
CA PRO A 181 -2.10 20.32 -6.37
C PRO A 181 -2.58 19.05 -7.09
N ASP A 182 -1.73 18.01 -7.17
CA ASP A 182 -2.03 16.76 -7.86
C ASP A 182 -2.56 15.68 -6.90
N CYS A 183 -3.38 16.06 -5.91
CA CYS A 183 -3.97 15.11 -4.98
C CYS A 183 -5.45 14.89 -5.20
N ILE A 184 -5.94 13.74 -4.75
CA ILE A 184 -7.35 13.46 -4.55
C ILE A 184 -7.65 13.46 -3.06
N VAL A 185 -8.68 14.21 -2.65
CA VAL A 185 -9.21 14.19 -1.27
C VAL A 185 -10.52 13.44 -1.29
N MET A 186 -10.65 12.42 -0.45
CA MET A 186 -11.76 11.48 -0.52
C MET A 186 -12.01 10.73 0.79
N SER A 187 -13.11 9.98 0.83
CA SER A 187 -13.32 8.89 1.77
C SER A 187 -13.51 7.57 1.03
N ALA A 188 -12.68 6.58 1.32
CA ALA A 188 -12.83 5.23 0.78
C ALA A 188 -14.15 4.53 1.20
N ARG A 189 -14.90 5.14 2.11
CA ARG A 189 -16.24 4.69 2.54
C ARG A 189 -17.38 5.31 1.76
N ARG A 190 -17.10 6.35 0.96
CA ARG A 190 -18.09 7.04 0.12
C ARG A 190 -17.97 6.56 -1.33
N PRO A 191 -18.95 5.83 -1.88
CA PRO A 191 -18.90 5.32 -3.25
C PRO A 191 -18.67 6.41 -4.28
N ASP A 192 -19.29 7.59 -4.10
CA ASP A 192 -19.15 8.74 -5.01
C ASP A 192 -17.73 9.31 -5.02
N ASP A 193 -16.98 9.19 -3.92
CA ASP A 193 -15.59 9.60 -3.86
C ASP A 193 -14.68 8.56 -4.54
N VAL A 194 -14.96 7.28 -4.35
CA VAL A 194 -14.22 6.19 -5.00
C VAL A 194 -14.38 6.22 -6.52
N ALA A 195 -15.57 6.60 -7.00
CA ALA A 195 -15.84 6.73 -8.43
C ALA A 195 -15.05 7.86 -9.14
N LYS A 196 -14.38 8.73 -8.40
CA LYS A 196 -13.51 9.79 -8.94
C LYS A 196 -12.08 9.30 -9.24
N LEU A 197 -11.72 8.13 -8.73
CA LEU A 197 -10.44 7.46 -8.99
C LEU A 197 -10.46 6.71 -10.32
#